data_648fd062fe589bfcb4559e3c12d1a184
#
_entry.id   648fd062fe589bfcb4559e3c12d1a184
#
_cell.length_a   1.000
_cell.length_b   1.000
_cell.length_c   1.000
_cell.angle_alpha   90.00
_cell.angle_beta   90.00
_cell.angle_gamma   90.00
#
_symmetry.space_group_name_H-M   'P 1'
#
loop_
_entity.id
_entity.type
_entity.pdbx_description
1 polymer ?
#
loop_
_entity_poly.entity_id
_entity_poly.type
_entity_poly.pdbx_seq_one_letter_code
_entity_poly.pdbx_strand_id
1 'polypeptide(L)'
;AALGAAPAAGTLGSAGSGGRAPVVAAAGGEAFTFAYTENTELLRAAGAEVRTVDPLHDEALPEGTEGLVIGGGFPEMHAERLSANAPLRERVAAFAAAGGPLAAECAGLLYLAESLDGAPMCGVLPAKARMTGRLTLGYREAVAVGDSVLAASGTRVRGHEFHRTAIEPVHGPVPAWQWNPDGPEGFGGGTMCASYLHLHWAGAPGIAARFLGAVRAHGGYGRHGGADERGRL
;
A
#
# COMPACT_ATOMS: atom_id res chain seq x y z
N ALA A 1 -4.66 -36.92 24.03
CA ALA A 1 -4.90 -36.17 22.82
C ALA A 1 -3.59 -35.49 22.44
N ALA A 2 -3.00 -35.85 21.30
CA ALA A 2 -1.71 -35.38 20.83
C ALA A 2 -1.80 -33.95 20.30
N LEU A 3 -0.95 -33.07 20.80
CA LEU A 3 -0.71 -31.74 20.24
C LEU A 3 0.05 -31.93 18.91
N GLY A 4 -0.63 -31.58 17.82
CA GLY A 4 -0.02 -31.59 16.49
C GLY A 4 1.09 -30.55 16.40
N ALA A 5 2.25 -30.98 15.90
CA ALA A 5 3.42 -30.14 15.69
C ALA A 5 3.11 -29.04 14.65
N ALA A 6 3.55 -27.82 14.95
CA ALA A 6 3.51 -26.68 14.02
C ALA A 6 4.38 -26.98 12.78
N PRO A 7 3.98 -26.58 11.58
CA PRO A 7 4.82 -26.73 10.41
C PRO A 7 6.10 -25.90 10.54
N ALA A 8 7.24 -26.50 10.22
CA ALA A 8 8.54 -25.89 10.25
C ALA A 8 8.58 -24.60 9.40
N ALA A 9 9.22 -23.57 9.94
CA ALA A 9 9.51 -22.34 9.23
C ALA A 9 10.28 -22.65 7.94
N GLY A 10 9.63 -22.42 6.81
CA GLY A 10 10.27 -22.54 5.50
C GLY A 10 11.47 -21.61 5.46
N THR A 11 12.64 -22.17 5.18
CA THR A 11 13.91 -21.48 4.93
C THR A 11 13.67 -20.34 3.92
N LEU A 12 13.87 -19.10 4.38
CA LEU A 12 13.98 -17.94 3.50
C LEU A 12 15.12 -18.24 2.51
N GLY A 13 14.75 -18.44 1.24
CA GLY A 13 15.69 -18.70 0.17
C GLY A 13 16.76 -17.61 0.13
N SER A 14 18.02 -18.04 0.10
CA SER A 14 19.20 -17.19 0.01
C SER A 14 19.07 -16.17 -1.13
N ALA A 15 19.41 -14.92 -0.85
CA ALA A 15 19.53 -13.84 -1.81
C ALA A 15 20.36 -14.29 -3.02
N GLY A 16 19.71 -14.50 -4.16
CA GLY A 16 20.32 -14.80 -5.44
C GLY A 16 20.60 -13.50 -6.19
N SER A 17 21.81 -13.41 -6.71
CA SER A 17 22.31 -12.50 -7.74
C SER A 17 22.42 -11.01 -7.40
N GLY A 18 23.62 -10.44 -7.56
CA GLY A 18 24.12 -9.09 -7.32
C GLY A 18 23.38 -7.94 -8.03
N GLY A 19 22.08 -7.77 -7.79
CA GLY A 19 21.31 -6.61 -8.21
C GLY A 19 21.14 -5.64 -7.03
N ARG A 20 21.02 -4.34 -7.35
CA ARG A 20 20.68 -3.30 -6.36
C ARG A 20 19.40 -3.67 -5.61
N ALA A 21 19.36 -3.44 -4.30
CA ALA A 21 18.12 -3.55 -3.50
C ALA A 21 17.04 -2.63 -4.08
N PRO A 22 15.81 -3.11 -4.31
CA PRO A 22 14.73 -2.26 -4.78
C PRO A 22 14.36 -1.23 -3.73
N VAL A 23 14.10 0.01 -4.16
CA VAL A 23 13.71 1.11 -3.28
C VAL A 23 12.21 1.09 -3.08
N VAL A 24 11.80 0.99 -1.83
CA VAL A 24 10.40 1.15 -1.39
C VAL A 24 10.28 2.48 -0.65
N ALA A 25 9.47 3.40 -1.19
CA ALA A 25 9.09 4.60 -0.46
C ALA A 25 8.02 4.26 0.59
N ALA A 26 8.20 4.75 1.81
CA ALA A 26 7.23 4.60 2.89
C ALA A 26 6.80 5.99 3.36
N ALA A 27 5.49 6.28 3.30
CA ALA A 27 4.98 7.54 3.79
C ALA A 27 5.17 7.65 5.32
N GLY A 28 5.58 8.82 5.77
CA GLY A 28 5.79 9.17 7.17
C GLY A 28 5.42 10.62 7.45
N GLY A 29 5.89 11.15 8.58
CA GLY A 29 5.59 12.53 9.01
C GLY A 29 4.25 12.64 9.75
N GLU A 30 3.82 13.88 10.00
CA GLU A 30 2.69 14.20 10.89
C GLU A 30 1.35 13.62 10.42
N ALA A 31 1.12 13.53 9.10
CA ALA A 31 -0.12 13.03 8.53
C ALA A 31 -0.23 11.49 8.54
N PHE A 32 0.90 10.76 8.62
CA PHE A 32 0.99 9.31 8.48
C PHE A 32 1.71 8.66 9.67
N THR A 33 1.19 8.86 10.88
CA THR A 33 1.82 8.48 12.15
C THR A 33 1.55 7.06 12.60
N PHE A 34 0.60 6.36 11.99
CA PHE A 34 0.21 4.98 12.33
C PHE A 34 0.79 3.96 11.35
N ALA A 35 2.09 3.99 11.16
CA ALA A 35 2.80 2.94 10.45
C ALA A 35 3.42 1.97 11.46
N TYR A 36 3.19 0.67 11.28
CA TYR A 36 3.90 -0.33 12.06
C TYR A 36 5.37 -0.37 11.65
N THR A 37 6.28 -0.14 12.61
CA THR A 37 7.73 -0.21 12.38
C THR A 37 8.12 -1.58 11.81
N GLU A 38 7.47 -2.64 12.29
CA GLU A 38 7.69 -4.02 11.87
C GLU A 38 7.42 -4.24 10.38
N ASN A 39 6.46 -3.52 9.78
CA ASN A 39 6.20 -3.61 8.34
C ASN A 39 7.44 -3.15 7.54
N THR A 40 8.06 -2.05 8.00
CA THR A 40 9.32 -1.54 7.41
C THR A 40 10.49 -2.49 7.64
N GLU A 41 10.61 -3.07 8.84
CA GLU A 41 11.65 -4.05 9.17
C GLU A 41 11.52 -5.32 8.33
N LEU A 42 10.30 -5.81 8.12
CA LEU A 42 10.04 -6.98 7.27
C LEU A 42 10.39 -6.71 5.81
N LEU A 43 10.11 -5.51 5.28
CA LEU A 43 10.53 -5.12 3.93
C LEU A 43 12.06 -5.09 3.81
N ARG A 44 12.75 -4.52 4.80
CA ARG A 44 14.23 -4.52 4.85
C ARG A 44 14.79 -5.94 4.95
N ALA A 45 14.21 -6.77 5.82
CA ALA A 45 14.59 -8.16 5.97
C ALA A 45 14.37 -8.98 4.68
N ALA A 46 13.34 -8.63 3.89
CA ALA A 46 13.09 -9.22 2.58
C ALA A 46 14.04 -8.68 1.48
N GLY A 47 14.90 -7.71 1.79
CA GLY A 47 15.93 -7.17 0.91
C GLY A 47 15.55 -5.88 0.17
N ALA A 48 14.60 -5.10 0.69
CA ALA A 48 14.31 -3.76 0.18
C ALA A 48 15.17 -2.69 0.87
N GLU A 49 15.50 -1.64 0.13
CA GLU A 49 15.92 -0.36 0.69
C GLU A 49 14.64 0.46 0.97
N VAL A 50 14.32 0.72 2.23
CA VAL A 50 13.14 1.51 2.59
C VAL A 50 13.54 2.93 2.91
N ARG A 51 13.00 3.89 2.13
CA ARG A 51 13.19 5.33 2.27
C ARG A 51 11.88 5.99 2.67
N THR A 52 11.94 6.92 3.63
CA THR A 52 10.77 7.69 4.05
C THR A 52 10.51 8.83 3.06
N VAL A 53 9.23 9.13 2.84
CA VAL A 53 8.74 10.33 2.17
C VAL A 53 7.70 11.00 3.09
N ASP A 54 7.82 12.30 3.31
CA ASP A 54 6.85 13.08 4.08
C ASP A 54 5.93 13.86 3.14
N PRO A 55 4.66 13.44 2.97
CA PRO A 55 3.74 14.08 2.04
C PRO A 55 3.39 15.54 2.39
N LEU A 56 3.74 16.02 3.57
CA LEU A 56 3.55 17.43 3.94
C LEU A 56 4.73 18.33 3.53
N HIS A 57 5.91 17.75 3.21
CA HIS A 57 7.14 18.53 3.01
C HIS A 57 7.90 18.16 1.74
N ASP A 58 7.87 16.89 1.32
CA ASP A 58 8.60 16.41 0.15
C ASP A 58 7.76 16.63 -1.11
N GLU A 59 8.37 17.15 -2.18
CA GLU A 59 7.71 17.41 -3.47
C GLU A 59 7.89 16.27 -4.48
N ALA A 60 8.64 15.21 -4.12
CA ALA A 60 8.92 14.07 -4.98
C ALA A 60 9.05 12.78 -4.17
N LEU A 61 8.80 11.65 -4.82
CA LEU A 61 9.17 10.35 -4.28
C LEU A 61 10.71 10.22 -4.25
N PRO A 62 11.28 9.48 -3.28
CA PRO A 62 12.70 9.17 -3.26
C PRO A 62 13.19 8.63 -4.59
N GLU A 63 14.40 9.04 -5.00
CA GLU A 63 14.99 8.61 -6.26
C GLU A 63 15.06 7.08 -6.36
N GLY A 64 14.65 6.54 -7.50
CA GLY A 64 14.64 5.11 -7.77
C GLY A 64 13.53 4.35 -7.05
N THR A 65 12.45 5.00 -6.59
CA THR A 65 11.28 4.33 -6.01
C THR A 65 10.68 3.32 -6.98
N GLU A 66 10.62 2.07 -6.54
CA GLU A 66 10.07 0.92 -7.26
C GLU A 66 8.82 0.33 -6.57
N GLY A 67 8.52 0.76 -5.34
CA GLY A 67 7.31 0.40 -4.57
C GLY A 67 6.92 1.53 -3.63
N LEU A 68 5.63 1.62 -3.28
CA LEU A 68 5.09 2.66 -2.39
C LEU A 68 4.20 2.04 -1.32
N VAL A 69 4.48 2.37 -0.05
CA VAL A 69 3.66 1.98 1.11
C VAL A 69 3.21 3.24 1.83
N ILE A 70 1.89 3.39 2.02
CA ILE A 70 1.29 4.53 2.71
C ILE A 70 0.46 4.00 3.86
N GLY A 71 0.93 4.22 5.08
CA GLY A 71 0.30 3.71 6.29
C GLY A 71 -0.90 4.54 6.76
N GLY A 72 -1.33 4.26 7.98
CA GLY A 72 -2.38 4.99 8.66
C GLY A 72 -1.94 6.32 9.24
N GLY A 73 -2.90 7.12 9.71
CA GLY A 73 -2.67 8.43 10.30
C GLY A 73 -3.93 9.27 10.38
N PHE A 74 -3.76 10.59 10.39
CA PHE A 74 -4.83 11.57 10.46
C PHE A 74 -4.76 12.58 9.31
N PRO A 75 -4.96 12.15 8.05
CA PRO A 75 -4.84 13.04 6.90
C PRO A 75 -5.88 14.14 6.90
N GLU A 76 -7.03 13.94 7.55
CA GLU A 76 -8.09 14.94 7.70
C GLU A 76 -7.63 16.18 8.50
N MET A 77 -6.69 16.01 9.42
CA MET A 77 -6.10 17.13 10.17
C MET A 77 -5.12 17.96 9.33
N HIS A 78 -4.70 17.41 8.21
CA HIS A 78 -3.69 17.99 7.31
C HIS A 78 -4.20 18.12 5.87
N ALA A 79 -5.51 17.99 5.64
CA ALA A 79 -6.08 17.89 4.30
C ALA A 79 -5.70 19.07 3.39
N GLU A 80 -5.72 20.31 3.90
CA GLU A 80 -5.32 21.49 3.14
C GLU A 80 -3.83 21.46 2.76
N ARG A 81 -2.95 21.07 3.69
CA ARG A 81 -1.50 20.99 3.44
C ARG A 81 -1.17 19.86 2.45
N LEU A 82 -1.78 18.69 2.62
CA LEU A 82 -1.66 17.57 1.67
C LEU A 82 -2.16 17.97 0.28
N SER A 83 -3.30 18.67 0.22
CA SER A 83 -3.87 19.18 -1.02
C SER A 83 -2.96 20.21 -1.71
N ALA A 84 -2.33 21.09 -0.94
CA ALA A 84 -1.43 22.12 -1.45
C ALA A 84 -0.15 21.53 -2.08
N ASN A 85 0.28 20.35 -1.63
CA ASN A 85 1.45 19.66 -2.19
C ASN A 85 1.11 18.94 -3.51
N ALA A 86 0.70 19.70 -4.52
CA ALA A 86 0.39 19.17 -5.84
C ALA A 86 1.55 18.41 -6.49
N PRO A 87 2.82 18.87 -6.39
CA PRO A 87 3.94 18.13 -6.99
C PRO A 87 4.02 16.67 -6.54
N LEU A 88 3.96 16.39 -5.24
CA LEU A 88 4.05 15.01 -4.76
C LEU A 88 2.79 14.21 -5.12
N ARG A 89 1.58 14.81 -5.00
CA ARG A 89 0.33 14.12 -5.38
C ARG A 89 0.37 13.64 -6.84
N GLU A 90 0.85 14.49 -7.75
CA GLU A 90 1.03 14.15 -9.16
C GLU A 90 2.07 13.04 -9.38
N ARG A 91 3.16 13.03 -8.61
CA ARG A 91 4.16 11.95 -8.65
C ARG A 91 3.60 10.61 -8.18
N VAL A 92 2.79 10.62 -7.10
CA VAL A 92 2.10 9.42 -6.61
C VAL A 92 1.10 8.91 -7.65
N ALA A 93 0.30 9.81 -8.25
CA ALA A 93 -0.62 9.45 -9.32
C ALA A 93 0.08 8.86 -10.55
N ALA A 94 1.18 9.49 -10.99
CA ALA A 94 1.98 9.01 -12.10
C ALA A 94 2.63 7.64 -11.80
N PHE A 95 3.13 7.43 -10.57
CA PHE A 95 3.67 6.14 -10.14
C PHE A 95 2.62 5.03 -10.20
N ALA A 96 1.41 5.29 -9.70
CA ALA A 96 0.30 4.35 -9.74
C ALA A 96 -0.15 4.07 -11.19
N ALA A 97 -0.26 5.11 -12.04
CA ALA A 97 -0.64 4.98 -13.45
C ALA A 97 0.39 4.19 -14.27
N ALA A 98 1.66 4.24 -13.90
CA ALA A 98 2.73 3.42 -14.48
C ALA A 98 2.71 1.96 -14.00
N GLY A 99 1.74 1.57 -13.17
CA GLY A 99 1.63 0.22 -12.61
C GLY A 99 2.59 -0.04 -11.45
N GLY A 100 3.10 0.99 -10.80
CA GLY A 100 3.97 0.87 -9.63
C GLY A 100 3.25 0.17 -8.47
N PRO A 101 3.88 -0.84 -7.83
CA PRO A 101 3.32 -1.56 -6.71
C PRO A 101 3.03 -0.64 -5.52
N LEU A 102 1.77 -0.63 -5.07
CA LEU A 102 1.27 0.30 -4.07
C LEU A 102 0.43 -0.40 -3.01
N ALA A 103 0.79 -0.21 -1.75
CA ALA A 103 0.00 -0.64 -0.59
C ALA A 103 -0.39 0.58 0.25
N ALA A 104 -1.69 0.74 0.53
CA ALA A 104 -2.20 1.88 1.29
C ALA A 104 -3.21 1.43 2.35
N GLU A 105 -3.06 1.93 3.56
CA GLU A 105 -3.92 1.61 4.69
C GLU A 105 -4.52 2.87 5.30
N CYS A 106 -5.83 2.86 5.55
CA CYS A 106 -6.56 3.91 6.26
C CYS A 106 -6.26 5.34 5.73
N ALA A 107 -5.37 6.09 6.36
CA ALA A 107 -4.92 7.41 5.88
C ALA A 107 -4.39 7.36 4.44
N GLY A 108 -3.66 6.30 4.11
CA GLY A 108 -3.15 6.07 2.77
C GLY A 108 -4.27 5.89 1.74
N LEU A 109 -5.33 5.15 2.09
CA LEU A 109 -6.51 5.03 1.24
C LEU A 109 -7.13 6.40 0.94
N LEU A 110 -7.28 7.24 1.97
CA LEU A 110 -7.85 8.59 1.85
C LEU A 110 -6.97 9.51 1.00
N TYR A 111 -5.66 9.42 1.16
CA TYR A 111 -4.71 10.22 0.36
C TYR A 111 -4.69 9.82 -1.11
N LEU A 112 -4.98 8.56 -1.42
CA LEU A 112 -5.10 8.09 -2.81
C LEU A 112 -6.43 8.44 -3.47
N ALA A 113 -7.47 8.83 -2.72
CA ALA A 113 -8.77 9.23 -3.24
C ALA A 113 -8.69 10.47 -4.15
N GLU A 114 -9.79 10.81 -4.83
CA GLU A 114 -9.91 12.08 -5.57
C GLU A 114 -9.88 13.28 -4.62
N SER A 115 -10.56 13.16 -3.47
CA SER A 115 -10.65 14.24 -2.48
C SER A 115 -10.94 13.71 -1.08
N LEU A 116 -10.56 14.49 -0.08
CA LEU A 116 -10.93 14.33 1.33
C LEU A 116 -11.59 15.63 1.81
N ASP A 117 -12.87 15.57 2.20
CA ASP A 117 -13.71 16.72 2.57
C ASP A 117 -13.68 17.87 1.51
N GLY A 118 -13.59 17.49 0.24
CA GLY A 118 -13.50 18.43 -0.89
C GLY A 118 -12.08 18.91 -1.20
N ALA A 119 -11.10 18.71 -0.33
CA ALA A 119 -9.71 19.01 -0.62
C ALA A 119 -9.12 17.96 -1.60
N PRO A 120 -8.53 18.35 -2.74
CA PRO A 120 -7.94 17.44 -3.70
C PRO A 120 -6.86 16.56 -3.09
N MET A 121 -6.91 15.25 -3.38
CA MET A 121 -5.90 14.26 -3.01
C MET A 121 -5.20 13.71 -4.26
N CYS A 122 -4.55 12.55 -4.20
CA CYS A 122 -3.77 12.04 -5.35
C CYS A 122 -4.60 11.66 -6.57
N GLY A 123 -5.90 11.37 -6.43
CA GLY A 123 -6.77 11.00 -7.56
C GLY A 123 -6.43 9.65 -8.21
N VAL A 124 -5.76 8.77 -7.49
CA VAL A 124 -5.45 7.40 -7.94
C VAL A 124 -6.70 6.52 -7.92
N LEU A 125 -7.53 6.70 -6.89
CA LEU A 125 -8.78 5.97 -6.71
C LEU A 125 -9.94 6.83 -7.18
N PRO A 126 -10.87 6.32 -8.01
CA PRO A 126 -12.07 7.04 -8.44
C PRO A 126 -13.10 7.05 -7.30
N ALA A 127 -12.74 7.69 -6.20
CA ALA A 127 -13.53 7.71 -4.97
C ALA A 127 -13.30 9.01 -4.19
N LYS A 128 -14.29 9.43 -3.43
CA LYS A 128 -14.25 10.62 -2.58
C LYS A 128 -14.38 10.24 -1.12
N ALA A 129 -13.51 10.80 -0.30
CA ALA A 129 -13.53 10.57 1.13
C ALA A 129 -14.08 11.79 1.87
N ARG A 130 -14.68 11.53 3.03
CA ARG A 130 -15.22 12.58 3.91
C ARG A 130 -15.19 12.15 5.37
N MET A 131 -15.11 13.12 6.26
CA MET A 131 -15.34 12.90 7.69
C MET A 131 -16.79 12.51 7.97
N THR A 132 -16.98 11.71 9.00
CA THR A 132 -18.30 11.33 9.50
C THR A 132 -18.37 11.54 11.01
N GLY A 133 -19.60 11.65 11.55
CA GLY A 133 -19.81 11.69 13.01
C GLY A 133 -19.60 10.34 13.70
N ARG A 134 -19.44 9.24 12.93
CA ARG A 134 -19.38 7.88 13.46
C ARG A 134 -17.93 7.38 13.52
N LEU A 135 -17.56 6.82 14.67
CA LEU A 135 -16.32 6.05 14.80
C LEU A 135 -16.58 4.61 14.34
N THR A 136 -15.77 4.14 13.40
CA THR A 136 -15.63 2.73 13.06
C THR A 136 -14.39 2.20 13.77
N LEU A 137 -14.57 1.22 14.64
CA LEU A 137 -13.50 0.60 15.42
C LEU A 137 -13.79 -0.88 15.59
N GLY A 138 -12.83 -1.73 15.28
CA GLY A 138 -12.95 -3.16 15.57
C GLY A 138 -11.95 -4.01 14.83
N TYR A 139 -11.72 -5.20 15.37
CA TYR A 139 -10.95 -6.24 14.70
C TYR A 139 -11.77 -6.87 13.58
N ARG A 140 -11.08 -7.26 12.51
CA ARG A 140 -11.66 -7.91 11.33
C ARG A 140 -10.91 -9.19 11.01
N GLU A 141 -11.66 -10.22 10.67
CA GLU A 141 -11.16 -11.40 9.97
C GLU A 141 -11.56 -11.26 8.51
N ALA A 142 -10.62 -10.90 7.67
CA ALA A 142 -10.87 -10.54 6.28
C ALA A 142 -10.34 -11.60 5.32
N VAL A 143 -10.96 -11.66 4.15
CA VAL A 143 -10.55 -12.53 3.05
C VAL A 143 -10.24 -11.65 1.85
N ALA A 144 -9.10 -11.86 1.20
CA ALA A 144 -8.78 -11.19 -0.06
C ALA A 144 -9.76 -11.61 -1.15
N VAL A 145 -10.42 -10.63 -1.79
CA VAL A 145 -11.43 -10.89 -2.83
C VAL A 145 -10.75 -11.27 -4.15
N GLY A 146 -9.67 -10.57 -4.47
CA GLY A 146 -8.87 -10.83 -5.66
C GLY A 146 -7.39 -10.87 -5.35
N ASP A 147 -6.58 -11.16 -6.36
CA ASP A 147 -5.12 -11.01 -6.25
C ASP A 147 -4.74 -9.54 -6.13
N SER A 148 -3.83 -9.25 -5.19
CA SER A 148 -3.24 -7.93 -5.00
C SER A 148 -1.76 -8.03 -4.66
N VAL A 149 -1.09 -6.89 -4.50
CA VAL A 149 0.30 -6.84 -4.04
C VAL A 149 0.49 -7.39 -2.62
N LEU A 150 -0.57 -7.46 -1.80
CA LEU A 150 -0.49 -7.94 -0.43
C LEU A 150 -0.95 -9.38 -0.25
N ALA A 151 -1.89 -9.85 -1.08
CA ALA A 151 -2.51 -11.17 -0.89
C ALA A 151 -2.94 -11.81 -2.20
N ALA A 152 -2.91 -13.14 -2.26
CA ALA A 152 -3.63 -13.92 -3.26
C ALA A 152 -5.11 -14.00 -2.87
N SER A 153 -5.98 -14.13 -3.88
CA SER A 153 -7.42 -14.37 -3.66
C SER A 153 -7.65 -15.52 -2.68
N GLY A 154 -8.58 -15.35 -1.76
CA GLY A 154 -8.89 -16.33 -0.72
C GLY A 154 -7.95 -16.29 0.50
N THR A 155 -6.88 -15.51 0.49
CA THR A 155 -6.00 -15.34 1.66
C THR A 155 -6.79 -14.73 2.82
N ARG A 156 -6.66 -15.34 4.01
CA ARG A 156 -7.27 -14.85 5.23
C ARG A 156 -6.26 -14.07 6.05
N VAL A 157 -6.69 -12.90 6.53
CA VAL A 157 -5.88 -12.00 7.35
C VAL A 157 -6.69 -11.53 8.55
N ARG A 158 -5.98 -11.11 9.60
CA ARG A 158 -6.56 -10.36 10.73
C ARG A 158 -6.00 -8.95 10.73
N GLY A 159 -6.88 -8.00 10.90
CA GLY A 159 -6.53 -6.59 11.00
C GLY A 159 -7.52 -5.86 11.87
N HIS A 160 -7.45 -4.54 11.87
CA HIS A 160 -8.45 -3.71 12.54
C HIS A 160 -8.77 -2.48 11.70
N GLU A 161 -9.95 -1.92 11.95
CA GLU A 161 -10.34 -0.59 11.48
C GLU A 161 -10.31 0.38 12.65
N PHE A 162 -9.87 1.60 12.39
CA PHE A 162 -9.96 2.70 13.34
C PHE A 162 -10.03 4.03 12.56
N HIS A 163 -11.24 4.49 12.26
CA HIS A 163 -11.43 5.72 11.48
C HIS A 163 -12.78 6.38 11.76
N ARG A 164 -12.87 7.68 11.43
CA ARG A 164 -14.11 8.48 11.44
C ARG A 164 -14.49 8.97 10.06
N THR A 165 -13.95 8.37 9.04
CA THR A 165 -14.17 8.75 7.64
C THR A 165 -15.03 7.73 6.92
N ALA A 166 -15.56 8.10 5.77
CA ALA A 166 -16.18 7.21 4.79
C ALA A 166 -15.61 7.53 3.41
N ILE A 167 -15.51 6.52 2.56
CA ILE A 167 -15.12 6.66 1.16
C ILE A 167 -16.25 6.15 0.26
N GLU A 168 -16.50 6.82 -0.84
CA GLU A 168 -17.54 6.49 -1.81
C GLU A 168 -16.98 6.53 -3.22
N PRO A 169 -17.05 5.44 -4.00
CA PRO A 169 -17.55 4.12 -3.62
C PRO A 169 -16.67 3.43 -2.56
N VAL A 170 -17.26 2.53 -1.76
CA VAL A 170 -16.57 1.79 -0.69
C VAL A 170 -15.51 0.83 -1.20
N HIS A 171 -15.63 0.40 -2.45
CA HIS A 171 -14.65 -0.47 -3.12
C HIS A 171 -14.58 -0.20 -4.61
N GLY A 172 -13.47 -0.62 -5.21
CA GLY A 172 -13.25 -0.63 -6.64
C GLY A 172 -13.90 -1.83 -7.35
N PRO A 173 -13.69 -1.96 -8.68
CA PRO A 173 -14.15 -3.12 -9.44
C PRO A 173 -13.64 -4.46 -8.91
N VAL A 174 -12.43 -4.48 -8.35
CA VAL A 174 -11.88 -5.58 -7.57
C VAL A 174 -11.72 -5.07 -6.13
N PRO A 175 -12.59 -5.50 -5.19
CA PRO A 175 -12.42 -5.14 -3.79
C PRO A 175 -11.12 -5.72 -3.23
N ALA A 176 -10.53 -5.04 -2.26
CA ALA A 176 -9.32 -5.55 -1.59
C ALA A 176 -9.68 -6.71 -0.66
N TRP A 177 -10.66 -6.47 0.20
CA TRP A 177 -11.01 -7.41 1.27
C TRP A 177 -12.51 -7.56 1.40
N GLN A 178 -12.91 -8.67 2.01
CA GLN A 178 -14.27 -8.90 2.46
C GLN A 178 -14.27 -9.50 3.85
N TRP A 179 -15.17 -9.01 4.70
CA TRP A 179 -15.53 -9.59 5.99
C TRP A 179 -17.03 -9.54 6.19
N ASN A 180 -17.57 -10.55 6.84
CA ASN A 180 -18.99 -10.66 7.11
C ASN A 180 -19.29 -10.03 8.49
N PRO A 181 -20.36 -9.18 8.67
CA PRO A 181 -21.44 -8.91 7.71
C PRO A 181 -21.20 -7.69 6.81
N ASP A 182 -20.11 -6.96 6.94
CA ASP A 182 -19.93 -5.61 6.40
C ASP A 182 -19.72 -5.56 4.86
N GLY A 183 -19.53 -6.73 4.22
CA GLY A 183 -19.40 -6.82 2.76
C GLY A 183 -17.98 -6.51 2.26
N PRO A 184 -17.82 -6.36 0.93
CA PRO A 184 -16.53 -6.05 0.33
C PRO A 184 -16.12 -4.60 0.56
N GLU A 185 -14.82 -4.37 0.69
CA GLU A 185 -14.22 -3.06 0.94
C GLU A 185 -12.87 -2.92 0.21
N GLY A 186 -12.51 -1.67 -0.07
CA GLY A 186 -11.22 -1.26 -0.57
C GLY A 186 -11.02 -1.49 -2.06
N PHE A 187 -9.83 -1.18 -2.51
CA PHE A 187 -9.43 -1.19 -3.92
C PHE A 187 -8.24 -2.14 -4.07
N GLY A 188 -8.47 -3.26 -4.71
CA GLY A 188 -7.48 -4.29 -4.98
C GLY A 188 -7.24 -4.49 -6.46
N GLY A 189 -6.40 -5.47 -6.75
CA GLY A 189 -6.11 -5.92 -8.09
C GLY A 189 -4.77 -5.43 -8.65
N GLY A 190 -4.18 -6.26 -9.50
CA GLY A 190 -2.94 -5.93 -10.19
C GLY A 190 -1.81 -5.56 -9.22
N THR A 191 -1.40 -4.30 -9.27
CA THR A 191 -0.27 -3.77 -8.52
C THR A 191 -0.68 -2.94 -7.30
N MET A 192 -1.96 -2.98 -6.90
CA MET A 192 -2.46 -2.14 -5.80
C MET A 192 -3.23 -2.94 -4.75
N CYS A 193 -3.15 -2.48 -3.50
CA CYS A 193 -4.07 -2.78 -2.41
C CYS A 193 -4.24 -1.54 -1.53
N ALA A 194 -5.45 -0.96 -1.51
CA ALA A 194 -5.78 0.19 -0.70
C ALA A 194 -7.07 -0.08 0.09
N SER A 195 -7.06 0.10 1.42
CA SER A 195 -8.12 -0.36 2.31
C SER A 195 -8.13 0.42 3.61
N TYR A 196 -9.28 0.44 4.30
CA TYR A 196 -9.34 0.88 5.70
C TYR A 196 -8.69 -0.11 6.67
N LEU A 197 -8.51 -1.36 6.26
CA LEU A 197 -7.98 -2.40 7.11
C LEU A 197 -6.50 -2.17 7.40
N HIS A 198 -6.16 -2.00 8.68
CA HIS A 198 -4.77 -1.97 9.14
C HIS A 198 -4.28 -3.40 9.34
N LEU A 199 -3.18 -3.73 8.69
CA LEU A 199 -2.53 -5.04 8.76
C LEU A 199 -1.17 -4.95 9.45
N HIS A 200 -1.02 -5.70 10.54
CA HIS A 200 0.29 -5.93 11.13
C HIS A 200 0.97 -7.08 10.40
N TRP A 201 1.90 -6.78 9.51
CA TRP A 201 2.48 -7.76 8.59
C TRP A 201 3.26 -8.88 9.28
N ALA A 202 3.73 -8.67 10.52
CA ALA A 202 4.34 -9.75 11.30
C ALA A 202 3.34 -10.87 11.65
N GLY A 203 2.03 -10.56 11.70
CA GLY A 203 0.97 -11.56 11.83
C GLY A 203 0.68 -12.35 10.54
N ALA A 204 1.19 -11.88 9.39
CA ALA A 204 1.07 -12.51 8.08
C ALA A 204 2.37 -12.29 7.26
N PRO A 205 3.49 -12.93 7.65
CA PRO A 205 4.83 -12.58 7.17
C PRO A 205 5.03 -12.78 5.66
N GLY A 206 4.15 -13.52 4.99
CA GLY A 206 4.14 -13.64 3.53
C GLY A 206 3.81 -12.34 2.79
N ILE A 207 3.19 -11.36 3.45
CA ILE A 207 2.79 -10.07 2.84
C ILE A 207 4.02 -9.31 2.34
N ALA A 208 5.04 -9.13 3.18
CA ALA A 208 6.26 -8.40 2.81
C ALA A 208 6.99 -9.04 1.63
N ALA A 209 7.10 -10.36 1.62
CA ALA A 209 7.72 -11.11 0.53
C ALA A 209 6.92 -10.98 -0.78
N ARG A 210 5.58 -11.04 -0.71
CA ARG A 210 4.70 -10.87 -1.86
C ARG A 210 4.78 -9.45 -2.42
N PHE A 211 4.70 -8.43 -1.58
CA PHE A 211 4.84 -7.04 -1.99
C PHE A 211 6.18 -6.81 -2.69
N LEU A 212 7.28 -7.28 -2.08
CA LEU A 212 8.59 -7.12 -2.67
C LEU A 212 8.78 -7.92 -3.96
N GLY A 213 8.09 -9.06 -4.10
CA GLY A 213 8.01 -9.80 -5.36
C GLY A 213 7.39 -8.97 -6.48
N ALA A 214 6.29 -8.26 -6.20
CA ALA A 214 5.65 -7.34 -7.15
C ALA A 214 6.57 -6.15 -7.49
N VAL A 215 7.27 -5.59 -6.50
CA VAL A 215 8.24 -4.50 -6.70
C VAL A 215 9.38 -4.93 -7.63
N ARG A 216 9.95 -6.12 -7.41
CA ARG A 216 11.01 -6.66 -8.29
C ARG A 216 10.53 -6.92 -9.72
N ALA A 217 9.31 -7.42 -9.87
CA ALA A 217 8.71 -7.65 -11.18
C ALA A 217 8.54 -6.33 -11.94
N HIS A 218 8.05 -5.27 -11.28
CA HIS A 218 7.90 -3.94 -11.86
C HIS A 218 9.24 -3.33 -12.28
N GLY A 219 10.24 -3.32 -11.39
CA GLY A 219 11.57 -2.78 -11.66
C GLY A 219 12.34 -3.57 -12.75
N GLY A 220 12.03 -4.87 -12.95
CA GLY A 220 12.54 -5.69 -14.04
C GLY A 220 11.99 -5.28 -15.41
N TYR A 221 10.72 -4.91 -15.48
CA TYR A 221 10.06 -4.51 -16.73
C TYR A 221 10.61 -3.18 -17.27
N GLY A 222 10.88 -2.20 -16.41
CA GLY A 222 11.42 -0.90 -16.80
C GLY A 222 12.84 -0.95 -17.34
N ARG A 223 13.62 -1.99 -17.01
CA ARG A 223 15.01 -2.16 -17.48
C ARG A 223 15.14 -2.78 -18.86
N HIS A 224 14.12 -3.44 -19.38
CA HIS A 224 14.12 -4.12 -20.68
C HIS A 224 13.42 -3.31 -21.78
N GLY A 225 12.60 -2.31 -21.42
CA GLY A 225 11.90 -1.45 -22.37
C GLY A 225 12.68 -0.28 -22.93
N GLY A 226 13.89 0.00 -22.40
CA GLY A 226 14.74 1.14 -22.81
C GLY A 226 15.81 0.86 -23.86
N ALA A 227 15.91 -0.36 -24.37
CA ALA A 227 17.07 -0.77 -25.20
C ALA A 227 16.82 -0.82 -26.72
N ASP A 228 15.60 -0.49 -27.22
CA ASP A 228 15.28 -0.73 -28.65
C ASP A 228 14.93 0.52 -29.49
N GLU A 229 15.29 1.73 -29.06
CA GLU A 229 15.10 2.92 -29.90
C GLU A 229 16.38 3.57 -30.46
N ARG A 230 17.56 2.91 -30.39
CA ARG A 230 18.78 3.43 -31.00
C ARG A 230 19.40 2.44 -32.00
N GLY A 231 18.68 2.13 -33.06
CA GLY A 231 19.22 1.25 -34.08
C GLY A 231 18.46 1.23 -35.40
N ARG A 232 18.08 2.39 -35.96
CA ARG A 232 17.81 2.56 -37.39
C ARG A 232 17.99 4.03 -37.77
N LEU A 233 19.12 4.36 -38.23
CA LEU A 233 19.39 5.35 -39.27
C LEU A 233 20.20 4.66 -40.39
#